data_f736f8f8e3ad5f3de598d25790a9628e
#
_entry.id   f736f8f8e3ad5f3de598d25790a9628e
#
_cell.length_a   1.000
_cell.length_b   1.000
_cell.length_c   1.000
_cell.angle_alpha   90.00
_cell.angle_beta   90.00
_cell.angle_gamma   90.00
#
_symmetry.space_group_name_H-M   'P 1'
#
loop_
_entity.id
_entity.type
_entity.pdbx_description
1 polymer ?
#
loop_
_entity_poly.entity_id
_entity_poly.type
_entity_poly.pdbx_seq_one_letter_code
_entity_poly.pdbx_strand_id
1 'polypeptide(L)'
;MIKANIVLDKKIWEKKLKKPEIYFKKKLNKLSKLSIFKNKNQEFTVMLTNNKKMKDLNLKFRNKNVSTDVLSFPLKVKLKNKLYLGDIAISFEIINRRAKSSNFHHELDKMWIHGYLHLLGHDHKKNKDYYLMKKKENLIFKKLNKIN
;
A
#
# COMPACT_ATOMS: atom_id res chain seq x y z
N MET A 1 13.91 -9.41 4.36
CA MET A 1 12.57 -9.88 3.97
C MET A 1 11.54 -8.81 4.29
N ILE A 2 10.61 -8.55 3.38
CA ILE A 2 9.52 -7.59 3.59
C ILE A 2 8.21 -8.37 3.72
N LYS A 3 7.47 -8.13 4.80
CA LYS A 3 6.20 -8.81 5.09
C LYS A 3 5.08 -7.79 5.36
N ALA A 4 3.85 -8.19 5.10
CA ALA A 4 2.67 -7.43 5.49
C ALA A 4 1.69 -8.29 6.27
N ASN A 5 1.15 -7.72 7.32
CA ASN A 5 -0.02 -8.26 8.03
C ASN A 5 -1.27 -7.73 7.33
N ILE A 6 -2.13 -8.63 6.89
CA ILE A 6 -3.36 -8.23 6.18
C ILE A 6 -4.54 -8.29 7.13
N VAL A 7 -5.21 -7.16 7.28
CA VAL A 7 -6.45 -7.03 8.04
C VAL A 7 -7.61 -6.88 7.05
N LEU A 8 -8.42 -7.92 6.92
CA LEU A 8 -9.64 -7.89 6.11
C LEU A 8 -10.77 -7.30 6.95
N ASP A 9 -10.88 -5.98 6.96
CA ASP A 9 -11.91 -5.25 7.74
C ASP A 9 -13.32 -5.38 7.12
N LYS A 10 -13.39 -5.49 5.80
CA LYS A 10 -14.66 -5.60 5.06
C LYS A 10 -14.64 -6.78 4.09
N LYS A 11 -15.62 -7.68 4.21
CA LYS A 11 -15.73 -8.89 3.38
C LYS A 11 -15.92 -8.62 1.88
N ILE A 12 -16.35 -7.41 1.52
CA ILE A 12 -16.54 -7.03 0.11
C ILE A 12 -15.27 -7.24 -0.73
N TRP A 13 -14.10 -7.14 -0.14
CA TRP A 13 -12.82 -7.39 -0.80
C TRP A 13 -12.71 -8.80 -1.38
N GLU A 14 -13.37 -9.79 -0.77
CA GLU A 14 -13.34 -11.20 -1.22
C GLU A 14 -13.99 -11.38 -2.59
N LYS A 15 -14.84 -10.45 -3.04
CA LYS A 15 -15.41 -10.46 -4.39
C LYS A 15 -14.34 -10.31 -5.48
N LYS A 16 -13.26 -9.61 -5.19
CA LYS A 16 -12.18 -9.30 -6.14
C LYS A 16 -10.84 -9.91 -5.75
N LEU A 17 -10.65 -10.25 -4.48
CA LEU A 17 -9.40 -10.74 -3.92
C LEU A 17 -9.69 -11.87 -2.92
N LYS A 18 -9.77 -13.10 -3.42
CA LYS A 18 -10.20 -14.26 -2.63
C LYS A 18 -9.26 -14.62 -1.48
N LYS A 19 -7.95 -14.45 -1.67
CA LYS A 19 -6.92 -14.80 -0.68
C LYS A 19 -5.92 -13.64 -0.53
N PRO A 20 -6.29 -12.57 0.20
CA PRO A 20 -5.46 -11.35 0.31
C PRO A 20 -4.05 -11.63 0.82
N GLU A 21 -3.90 -12.47 1.85
CA GLU A 21 -2.59 -12.77 2.44
C GLU A 21 -1.65 -13.42 1.41
N ILE A 22 -2.17 -14.35 0.61
CA ILE A 22 -1.37 -15.05 -0.43
C ILE A 22 -0.98 -14.04 -1.52
N TYR A 23 -1.90 -13.17 -1.92
CA TYR A 23 -1.66 -12.14 -2.91
C TYR A 23 -0.49 -11.23 -2.49
N PHE A 24 -0.59 -10.65 -1.30
CA PHE A 24 0.45 -9.76 -0.78
C PHE A 24 1.77 -10.49 -0.55
N LYS A 25 1.74 -11.72 -0.02
CA LYS A 25 2.94 -12.53 0.17
C LYS A 25 3.71 -12.72 -1.14
N LYS A 26 3.01 -13.07 -2.24
CA LYS A 26 3.63 -13.21 -3.57
C LYS A 26 4.26 -11.91 -4.05
N LYS A 27 3.56 -10.78 -3.92
CA LYS A 27 4.07 -9.46 -4.33
C LYS A 27 5.27 -9.03 -3.49
N LEU A 28 5.21 -9.18 -2.18
CA LEU A 28 6.29 -8.80 -1.27
C LEU A 28 7.53 -9.69 -1.40
N ASN A 29 7.36 -10.96 -1.74
CA ASN A 29 8.49 -11.83 -2.06
C ASN A 29 9.24 -11.33 -3.31
N LYS A 30 8.51 -10.87 -4.33
CA LYS A 30 9.13 -10.24 -5.51
C LYS A 30 9.82 -8.92 -5.14
N LEU A 31 9.13 -8.07 -4.35
CA LEU A 31 9.68 -6.80 -3.88
C LEU A 31 11.00 -6.98 -3.13
N SER A 32 11.07 -7.96 -2.23
CA SER A 32 12.26 -8.26 -1.41
C SER A 32 13.47 -8.67 -2.26
N LYS A 33 13.26 -9.15 -3.48
CA LYS A 33 14.32 -9.54 -4.41
C LYS A 33 14.87 -8.38 -5.23
N LEU A 34 14.20 -7.24 -5.24
CA LEU A 34 14.68 -6.05 -5.95
C LEU A 34 15.94 -5.51 -5.24
N SER A 35 16.93 -5.10 -6.02
CA SER A 35 18.22 -4.62 -5.49
C SER A 35 18.08 -3.51 -4.44
N ILE A 36 17.13 -2.58 -4.67
CA ILE A 36 16.87 -1.47 -3.76
C ILE A 36 16.28 -1.89 -2.40
N PHE A 37 15.74 -3.12 -2.31
CA PHE A 37 15.14 -3.68 -1.08
C PHE A 37 15.88 -4.91 -0.57
N LYS A 38 16.96 -5.29 -1.23
CA LYS A 38 17.81 -6.42 -0.78
C LYS A 38 18.32 -6.16 0.64
N ASN A 39 18.30 -7.19 1.47
CA ASN A 39 18.71 -7.14 2.87
C ASN A 39 17.83 -6.26 3.80
N LYS A 40 16.69 -5.79 3.34
CA LYS A 40 15.69 -5.15 4.22
C LYS A 40 14.92 -6.21 5.00
N ASN A 41 14.78 -6.00 6.29
CA ASN A 41 13.89 -6.80 7.15
C ASN A 41 12.83 -5.87 7.75
N GLN A 42 11.68 -5.83 7.08
CA GLN A 42 10.62 -4.86 7.34
C GLN A 42 9.26 -5.53 7.40
N GLU A 43 8.38 -4.95 8.19
CA GLU A 43 7.00 -5.39 8.33
C GLU A 43 6.07 -4.17 8.39
N PHE A 44 4.89 -4.30 7.85
CA PHE A 44 3.83 -3.28 7.92
C PHE A 44 2.46 -3.95 7.89
N THR A 45 1.40 -3.19 8.16
CA THR A 45 0.03 -3.70 8.12
C THR A 45 -0.74 -3.05 6.97
N VAL A 46 -1.56 -3.83 6.28
CA VAL A 46 -2.50 -3.35 5.27
C VAL A 46 -3.91 -3.70 5.72
N MET A 47 -4.73 -2.67 5.99
CA MET A 47 -6.15 -2.82 6.27
C MET A 47 -6.96 -2.61 5.00
N LEU A 48 -7.70 -3.64 4.59
CA LEU A 48 -8.60 -3.63 3.45
C LEU A 48 -10.01 -3.28 3.93
N THR A 49 -10.44 -2.04 3.69
CA THR A 49 -11.65 -1.46 4.25
C THR A 49 -12.53 -0.79 3.19
N ASN A 50 -13.42 0.11 3.57
CA ASN A 50 -14.37 0.80 2.70
C ASN A 50 -14.30 2.33 2.86
N ASN A 51 -15.05 3.04 2.01
CA ASN A 51 -15.09 4.50 2.02
C ASN A 51 -15.53 5.08 3.37
N LYS A 52 -16.52 4.47 4.02
CA LYS A 52 -17.03 4.95 5.31
C LYS A 52 -15.92 4.93 6.37
N LYS A 53 -15.21 3.82 6.49
CA LYS A 53 -14.09 3.70 7.43
C LYS A 53 -12.93 4.64 7.07
N MET A 54 -12.63 4.80 5.78
CA MET A 54 -11.60 5.72 5.32
C MET A 54 -11.94 7.18 5.68
N LYS A 55 -13.20 7.57 5.54
CA LYS A 55 -13.68 8.89 5.94
C LYS A 55 -13.52 9.10 7.45
N ASP A 56 -13.90 8.11 8.26
CA ASP A 56 -13.74 8.14 9.72
C ASP A 56 -12.27 8.29 10.14
N LEU A 57 -11.39 7.52 9.54
CA LEU A 57 -9.95 7.58 9.79
C LEU A 57 -9.35 8.93 9.35
N ASN A 58 -9.77 9.44 8.20
CA ASN A 58 -9.30 10.72 7.68
C ASN A 58 -9.74 11.88 8.57
N LEU A 59 -10.98 11.83 9.07
CA LEU A 59 -11.49 12.81 10.02
C LEU A 59 -10.72 12.75 11.35
N LYS A 60 -10.55 11.55 11.91
CA LYS A 60 -9.90 11.34 13.22
C LYS A 60 -8.44 11.74 13.21
N PHE A 61 -7.68 11.35 12.19
CA PHE A 61 -6.21 11.50 12.17
C PHE A 61 -5.70 12.68 11.34
N ARG A 62 -6.49 13.20 10.41
CA ARG A 62 -6.09 14.29 9.51
C ARG A 62 -7.06 15.48 9.51
N ASN A 63 -8.10 15.42 10.33
CA ASN A 63 -9.15 16.44 10.42
C ASN A 63 -9.82 16.76 9.08
N LYS A 64 -9.99 15.75 8.22
CA LYS A 64 -10.62 15.86 6.90
C LYS A 64 -11.85 14.96 6.84
N ASN A 65 -13.03 15.57 6.75
CA ASN A 65 -14.30 14.84 6.69
C ASN A 65 -14.64 14.39 5.26
N VAL A 66 -13.75 13.61 4.65
CA VAL A 66 -13.86 13.12 3.28
C VAL A 66 -13.18 11.76 3.17
N SER A 67 -13.74 10.88 2.31
CA SER A 67 -13.08 9.62 1.98
C SER A 67 -11.87 9.85 1.07
N THR A 68 -10.90 8.91 1.13
CA THR A 68 -9.72 8.90 0.27
C THR A 68 -9.39 7.46 -0.12
N ASP A 69 -8.52 7.28 -1.11
CA ASP A 69 -8.13 5.98 -1.65
C ASP A 69 -7.20 5.19 -0.72
N VAL A 70 -6.18 5.84 -0.20
CA VAL A 70 -5.18 5.24 0.69
C VAL A 70 -4.78 6.22 1.79
N LEU A 71 -4.61 5.69 2.99
CA LEU A 71 -4.01 6.40 4.14
C LEU A 71 -2.80 5.62 4.63
N SER A 72 -1.73 6.34 4.94
CA SER A 72 -0.50 5.77 5.50
C SER A 72 -0.20 6.41 6.84
N PHE A 73 0.13 5.57 7.83
CA PHE A 73 0.44 5.96 9.20
C PHE A 73 1.83 5.44 9.56
N PRO A 74 2.92 6.20 9.23
CA PRO A 74 4.28 5.79 9.58
C PRO A 74 4.51 5.73 11.09
N LEU A 75 5.11 4.65 11.58
CA LEU A 75 5.47 4.47 12.99
C LEU A 75 6.99 4.30 13.18
N LYS A 76 7.62 3.47 12.35
CA LYS A 76 9.07 3.19 12.38
C LYS A 76 9.56 2.68 13.75
N VAL A 77 8.98 1.57 14.22
CA VAL A 77 9.35 0.92 15.47
C VAL A 77 10.35 -0.19 15.22
N LYS A 78 11.52 -0.11 15.87
CA LYS A 78 12.52 -1.17 15.79
C LYS A 78 12.13 -2.32 16.72
N LEU A 79 11.94 -3.51 16.15
CA LEU A 79 11.61 -4.75 16.86
C LEU A 79 12.77 -5.74 16.66
N LYS A 80 13.43 -6.15 17.73
CA LYS A 80 14.57 -7.11 17.68
C LYS A 80 15.41 -6.99 16.39
N ASN A 81 15.08 -7.82 15.37
CA ASN A 81 15.79 -7.92 14.10
C ASN A 81 15.03 -7.38 12.89
N LYS A 82 13.88 -6.71 13.08
CA LYS A 82 13.07 -6.14 12.01
C LYS A 82 12.59 -4.72 12.34
N LEU A 83 12.25 -3.96 11.31
CA LEU A 83 11.67 -2.62 11.44
C LEU A 83 10.18 -2.70 11.10
N TYR A 84 9.32 -2.36 12.05
CA TYR A 84 7.89 -2.15 11.78
C TYR A 84 7.68 -0.74 11.24
N LEU A 85 7.19 -0.65 10.01
CA LEU A 85 7.08 0.62 9.29
C LEU A 85 5.84 1.42 9.65
N GLY A 86 4.74 0.75 9.94
CA GLY A 86 3.44 1.38 10.20
C GLY A 86 2.29 0.70 9.48
N ASP A 87 1.18 1.45 9.30
CA ASP A 87 -0.08 0.93 8.79
C ASP A 87 -0.51 1.65 7.51
N ILE A 88 -1.16 0.91 6.62
CA ILE A 88 -1.82 1.41 5.41
C ILE A 88 -3.28 0.98 5.46
N ALA A 89 -4.19 1.89 5.12
CA ALA A 89 -5.60 1.58 4.93
C ALA A 89 -6.02 1.91 3.48
N ILE A 90 -6.78 1.02 2.84
CA ILE A 90 -7.17 1.13 1.43
C ILE A 90 -8.68 0.97 1.29
N SER A 91 -9.32 1.86 0.50
CA SER A 91 -10.76 1.82 0.22
C SER A 91 -11.08 0.91 -0.97
N PHE A 92 -11.99 -0.05 -0.75
CA PHE A 92 -12.48 -0.94 -1.81
C PHE A 92 -13.19 -0.19 -2.94
N GLU A 93 -14.14 0.69 -2.62
CA GLU A 93 -14.99 1.33 -3.63
C GLU A 93 -14.18 2.17 -4.61
N ILE A 94 -13.14 2.83 -4.14
CA ILE A 94 -12.28 3.66 -5.01
C ILE A 94 -11.43 2.78 -5.94
N ILE A 95 -10.84 1.71 -5.42
CA ILE A 95 -10.10 0.74 -6.24
C ILE A 95 -11.02 0.11 -7.29
N ASN A 96 -12.20 -0.34 -6.86
CA ASN A 96 -13.17 -0.99 -7.75
C ASN A 96 -13.69 -0.05 -8.85
N ARG A 97 -13.90 1.22 -8.53
CA ARG A 97 -14.29 2.24 -9.52
C ARG A 97 -13.19 2.49 -10.56
N ARG A 98 -11.95 2.64 -10.13
CA ARG A 98 -10.80 2.83 -11.02
C ARG A 98 -10.55 1.60 -11.90
N ALA A 99 -10.83 0.42 -11.39
CA ALA A 99 -10.66 -0.85 -12.11
C ALA A 99 -11.60 -1.00 -13.32
N LYS A 100 -12.66 -0.20 -13.43
CA LYS A 100 -13.57 -0.21 -14.60
C LYS A 100 -12.85 0.14 -15.91
N SER A 101 -11.84 1.00 -15.85
CA SER A 101 -11.02 1.40 -17.01
C SER A 101 -9.62 0.78 -16.99
N SER A 102 -9.38 -0.19 -16.12
CA SER A 102 -8.07 -0.80 -15.91
C SER A 102 -8.24 -2.23 -15.38
N ASN A 103 -7.48 -2.61 -14.36
CA ASN A 103 -7.49 -3.93 -13.74
C ASN A 103 -7.46 -3.77 -12.22
N PHE A 104 -8.31 -4.51 -11.50
CA PHE A 104 -8.41 -4.39 -10.05
C PHE A 104 -7.06 -4.61 -9.33
N HIS A 105 -6.32 -5.66 -9.70
CA HIS A 105 -5.04 -5.96 -9.10
C HIS A 105 -3.99 -4.89 -9.40
N HIS A 106 -3.99 -4.32 -10.60
CA HIS A 106 -3.10 -3.21 -10.95
C HIS A 106 -3.41 -1.94 -10.14
N GLU A 107 -4.69 -1.60 -10.00
CA GLU A 107 -5.09 -0.44 -9.19
C GLU A 107 -4.76 -0.65 -7.70
N LEU A 108 -4.96 -1.86 -7.19
CA LEU A 108 -4.55 -2.23 -5.84
C LEU A 108 -3.03 -2.11 -5.66
N ASP A 109 -2.25 -2.64 -6.60
CA ASP A 109 -0.79 -2.56 -6.56
C ASP A 109 -0.29 -1.10 -6.52
N LYS A 110 -0.86 -0.23 -7.36
CA LYS A 110 -0.53 1.21 -7.35
C LYS A 110 -0.76 1.82 -5.97
N MET A 111 -1.86 1.48 -5.31
CA MET A 111 -2.21 2.08 -4.02
C MET A 111 -1.36 1.56 -2.87
N TRP A 112 -1.14 0.26 -2.76
CA TRP A 112 -0.30 -0.23 -1.67
C TRP A 112 1.18 0.13 -1.85
N ILE A 113 1.69 0.17 -3.10
CA ILE A 113 3.05 0.64 -3.38
C ILE A 113 3.21 2.11 -2.96
N HIS A 114 2.25 2.96 -3.32
CA HIS A 114 2.22 4.37 -2.91
C HIS A 114 2.24 4.50 -1.39
N GLY A 115 1.36 3.79 -0.70
CA GLY A 115 1.30 3.78 0.76
C GLY A 115 2.59 3.26 1.41
N TYR A 116 3.17 2.20 0.87
CA TYR A 116 4.45 1.66 1.34
C TYR A 116 5.60 2.66 1.21
N LEU A 117 5.68 3.39 0.10
CA LEU A 117 6.70 4.42 -0.07
C LEU A 117 6.53 5.57 0.93
N HIS A 118 5.29 5.95 1.26
CA HIS A 118 5.04 6.90 2.34
C HIS A 118 5.53 6.37 3.70
N LEU A 119 5.32 5.09 4.00
CA LEU A 119 5.86 4.49 5.22
C LEU A 119 7.39 4.54 5.27
N LEU A 120 8.07 4.49 4.13
CA LEU A 120 9.51 4.63 4.03
C LEU A 120 10.00 6.09 4.16
N GLY A 121 9.09 7.05 4.20
CA GLY A 121 9.41 8.46 4.35
C GLY A 121 9.38 9.27 3.06
N HIS A 122 8.96 8.68 1.93
CA HIS A 122 8.75 9.45 0.69
C HIS A 122 7.52 10.33 0.81
N ASP A 123 7.60 11.52 0.24
CA ASP A 123 6.50 12.49 0.21
C ASP A 123 6.38 13.08 -1.20
N HIS A 124 5.27 13.77 -1.48
CA HIS A 124 4.99 14.39 -2.78
C HIS A 124 4.59 15.88 -2.66
N LYS A 125 4.91 16.53 -1.55
CA LYS A 125 4.58 17.95 -1.30
C LYS A 125 5.37 18.91 -2.20
N LYS A 126 6.64 18.60 -2.48
CA LYS A 126 7.52 19.38 -3.38
C LYS A 126 7.62 18.68 -4.73
N ASN A 127 7.72 19.45 -5.82
CA ASN A 127 7.81 18.90 -7.18
C ASN A 127 8.93 17.85 -7.35
N LYS A 128 10.13 18.11 -6.82
CA LYS A 128 11.26 17.17 -6.86
C LYS A 128 10.92 15.86 -6.16
N ASP A 129 10.33 15.92 -4.97
CA ASP A 129 9.94 14.75 -4.19
C ASP A 129 8.82 13.97 -4.89
N TYR A 130 7.85 14.66 -5.49
CA TYR A 130 6.82 14.05 -6.31
C TYR A 130 7.40 13.21 -7.45
N TYR A 131 8.32 13.78 -8.22
CA TYR A 131 8.94 13.06 -9.35
C TYR A 131 9.74 11.85 -8.90
N LEU A 132 10.51 11.96 -7.83
CA LEU A 132 11.29 10.84 -7.27
C LEU A 132 10.38 9.72 -6.78
N MET A 133 9.32 10.06 -6.06
CA MET A 133 8.34 9.09 -5.58
C MET A 133 7.63 8.41 -6.75
N LYS A 134 7.16 9.17 -7.73
CA LYS A 134 6.49 8.65 -8.92
C LYS A 134 7.40 7.71 -9.73
N LYS A 135 8.65 8.07 -9.88
CA LYS A 135 9.65 7.21 -10.55
C LYS A 135 9.83 5.88 -9.83
N LYS A 136 9.90 5.90 -8.50
CA LYS A 136 10.00 4.69 -7.68
C LYS A 136 8.73 3.84 -7.76
N GLU A 137 7.56 4.45 -7.66
CA GLU A 137 6.27 3.76 -7.82
C GLU A 137 6.22 3.01 -9.15
N ASN A 138 6.52 3.68 -10.25
CA ASN A 138 6.49 3.10 -11.58
C ASN A 138 7.50 1.96 -11.73
N LEU A 139 8.71 2.12 -11.22
CA LEU A 139 9.74 1.09 -11.24
C LEU A 139 9.29 -0.17 -10.50
N ILE A 140 8.80 -0.01 -9.28
CA ILE A 140 8.32 -1.13 -8.45
C ILE A 140 7.14 -1.80 -9.15
N PHE A 141 6.14 -1.02 -9.59
CA PHE A 141 4.95 -1.54 -10.27
C PHE A 141 5.31 -2.39 -11.49
N LYS A 142 6.17 -1.87 -12.38
CA LYS A 142 6.62 -2.60 -13.57
C LYS A 142 7.34 -3.90 -13.21
N LYS A 143 8.25 -3.87 -12.26
CA LYS A 143 8.99 -5.06 -11.82
C LYS A 143 8.08 -6.12 -11.19
N LEU A 144 7.12 -5.72 -10.36
CA LEU A 144 6.19 -6.64 -9.73
C LEU A 144 5.21 -7.28 -10.73
N ASN A 145 4.86 -6.57 -11.79
CA ASN A 145 3.89 -7.01 -12.80
C ASN A 145 4.54 -7.49 -14.11
N LYS A 146 5.86 -7.56 -14.18
CA LYS A 146 6.62 -7.99 -15.37
C LYS A 146 6.25 -7.20 -16.65
N ILE A 147 6.07 -5.89 -16.52
CA ILE A 147 5.81 -4.98 -17.62
C ILE A 147 7.15 -4.40 -18.09
N ASN A 148 7.46 -4.56 -19.37
CA ASN A 148 8.70 -4.03 -19.99
C ASN A 148 8.61 -2.52 -20.28
#